data_361da4eb2bb89f91ad0841d53c930216
#
_entry.id   361da4eb2bb89f91ad0841d53c930216
#
_cell.length_a   1.000
_cell.length_b   1.000
_cell.length_c   1.000
_cell.angle_alpha   90.00
_cell.angle_beta   90.00
_cell.angle_gamma   90.00
#
_symmetry.space_group_name_H-M   'P 1'
#
loop_
_entity.id
_entity.type
_entity.pdbx_description
1 polymer ?
#
loop_
_entity_poly.entity_id
_entity_poly.type
_entity_poly.pdbx_seq_one_letter_code
_entity_poly.pdbx_strand_id
1 'polypeptide(L)'
;MSKWYRLDNAAKIFPPSKRKNDPKIFRFSCCLKENIDENKLNIALQKTLDEYPIFKSSLKKGVFWYYLEETNKNFTVKEETKSPCSDFSGNHLFEVTYYKRKINLEVNHALTDGTGTLTFLKSLTANYLNLVYNINTTEIINEGSSKEIKEDAFVKYKSNNFKKAISNKKAYKIKEDKYVENKLKIIEGIVSTKKVKEEAKKLNLTVTEYLTSILIKSISETKSKRNKKPIVITVPVNLRNYYPSYTVRNFFSVVNVSFNEKDNSFENISKVVKEEFTKALDKDNIKAKMNSTINLENIFIVRLVPVILKNFVLKLAYKIASKYQTMTLSNIGIVKMPKVYEKYIDYFDVFISTETIQMCMCSYEDNMVLSFTSKFTTSEIERYFFKTLSSNNIDVYINTNMEGEEDD
;
A
#
# COMPACT_ATOMS: atom_id res chain seq x y z
N MET A 1 -19.19 11.79 25.48
CA MET A 1 -19.52 11.74 24.04
C MET A 1 -18.34 11.10 23.30
N SER A 2 -18.61 10.10 22.45
CA SER A 2 -17.58 9.49 21.61
C SER A 2 -17.02 10.53 20.63
N LYS A 3 -15.70 10.55 20.43
CA LYS A 3 -15.10 11.43 19.43
C LYS A 3 -15.34 10.85 18.04
N TRP A 4 -15.59 11.72 17.06
CA TRP A 4 -15.77 11.31 15.67
C TRP A 4 -14.90 12.16 14.72
N TYR A 5 -14.53 11.56 13.59
CA TYR A 5 -13.70 12.19 12.58
C TYR A 5 -14.34 12.01 11.20
N ARG A 6 -14.33 13.07 10.41
CA ARG A 6 -14.67 12.95 8.99
C ARG A 6 -13.63 12.05 8.29
N LEU A 7 -14.07 11.27 7.31
CA LEU A 7 -13.10 10.62 6.43
C LEU A 7 -12.28 11.69 5.70
N ASP A 8 -10.97 11.46 5.60
CA ASP A 8 -10.12 12.26 4.72
C ASP A 8 -10.54 12.07 3.25
N ASN A 9 -10.00 12.91 2.38
CA ASN A 9 -10.41 12.91 0.98
C ASN A 9 -10.19 11.56 0.29
N ALA A 10 -9.03 10.92 0.50
CA ALA A 10 -8.70 9.64 -0.12
C ALA A 10 -9.54 8.49 0.46
N ALA A 11 -9.84 8.52 1.76
CA ALA A 11 -10.59 7.45 2.44
C ALA A 11 -12.00 7.24 1.89
N LYS A 12 -12.64 8.27 1.35
CA LYS A 12 -14.05 8.25 0.90
C LYS A 12 -14.36 7.28 -0.22
N ILE A 13 -13.37 6.90 -1.02
CA ILE A 13 -13.54 5.95 -2.13
C ILE A 13 -13.58 4.50 -1.65
N PHE A 14 -12.98 4.17 -0.51
CA PHE A 14 -12.80 2.79 -0.09
C PHE A 14 -14.11 2.12 0.38
N PRO A 15 -14.95 2.73 1.24
CA PRO A 15 -16.21 2.09 1.65
C PRO A 15 -17.12 1.70 0.47
N PRO A 16 -17.40 2.59 -0.52
CA PRO A 16 -18.23 2.22 -1.66
C PRO A 16 -17.55 1.25 -2.65
N SER A 17 -16.21 1.21 -2.71
CA SER A 17 -15.48 0.31 -3.61
C SER A 17 -15.16 -1.06 -3.02
N LYS A 18 -15.45 -1.28 -1.74
CA LYS A 18 -15.28 -2.57 -1.06
C LYS A 18 -16.09 -3.66 -1.75
N ARG A 19 -15.49 -4.84 -1.94
CA ARG A 19 -16.11 -6.04 -2.50
C ARG A 19 -15.73 -7.25 -1.66
N LYS A 20 -16.52 -8.31 -1.74
CA LYS A 20 -16.22 -9.58 -1.05
C LYS A 20 -14.82 -10.10 -1.39
N ASN A 21 -14.42 -9.94 -2.65
CA ASN A 21 -13.14 -10.43 -3.17
C ASN A 21 -11.99 -9.42 -3.05
N ASP A 22 -12.30 -8.18 -2.63
CA ASP A 22 -11.33 -7.11 -2.41
C ASP A 22 -11.86 -6.20 -1.29
N PRO A 23 -11.62 -6.56 -0.03
CA PRO A 23 -12.14 -5.83 1.13
C PRO A 23 -11.42 -4.49 1.38
N LYS A 24 -10.45 -4.12 0.54
CA LYS A 24 -9.61 -2.93 0.68
C LYS A 24 -8.77 -2.96 1.96
N ILE A 25 -8.25 -4.13 2.24
CA ILE A 25 -7.35 -4.40 3.35
C ILE A 25 -5.94 -4.58 2.80
N PHE A 26 -4.98 -4.03 3.48
CA PHE A 26 -3.57 -4.25 3.24
C PHE A 26 -2.89 -4.65 4.53
N ARG A 27 -1.80 -5.38 4.40
CA ARG A 27 -1.00 -5.90 5.50
C ARG A 27 0.39 -5.28 5.46
N PHE A 28 0.87 -4.91 6.63
CA PHE A 28 2.27 -4.72 6.93
C PHE A 28 2.69 -5.73 7.97
N SER A 29 3.87 -6.31 7.82
CA SER A 29 4.42 -7.19 8.84
C SER A 29 5.83 -6.78 9.22
N CYS A 30 6.21 -7.10 10.45
CA CYS A 30 7.57 -7.03 10.95
C CYS A 30 8.03 -8.42 11.34
N CYS A 31 9.04 -8.96 10.67
CA CYS A 31 9.64 -10.23 11.00
C CYS A 31 10.78 -9.99 11.99
N LEU A 32 10.67 -10.58 13.16
CA LEU A 32 11.70 -10.54 14.20
C LEU A 32 12.63 -11.76 14.09
N LYS A 33 13.74 -11.75 14.82
CA LYS A 33 14.66 -12.88 14.88
C LYS A 33 14.18 -14.01 15.82
N GLU A 34 13.32 -13.67 16.77
CA GLU A 34 12.78 -14.61 17.77
C GLU A 34 11.25 -14.68 17.70
N ASN A 35 10.70 -15.76 18.27
CA ASN A 35 9.25 -15.97 18.31
C ASN A 35 8.54 -14.92 19.17
N ILE A 36 7.31 -14.62 18.80
CA ILE A 36 6.48 -13.62 19.45
C ILE A 36 5.91 -14.17 20.77
N ASP A 37 6.02 -13.35 21.84
CA ASP A 37 5.29 -13.51 23.08
C ASP A 37 3.94 -12.76 22.97
N GLU A 38 2.85 -13.52 22.92
CA GLU A 38 1.49 -12.97 22.76
C GLU A 38 1.12 -12.00 23.89
N ASN A 39 1.46 -12.32 25.14
CA ASN A 39 1.09 -11.47 26.28
C ASN A 39 1.79 -10.11 26.22
N LYS A 40 3.08 -10.10 25.92
CA LYS A 40 3.85 -8.87 25.76
C LYS A 40 3.37 -8.06 24.54
N LEU A 41 3.01 -8.75 23.45
CA LEU A 41 2.46 -8.06 22.26
C LEU A 41 1.11 -7.45 22.54
N ASN A 42 0.24 -8.08 23.34
CA ASN A 42 -1.02 -7.48 23.79
C ASN A 42 -0.80 -6.21 24.63
N ILE A 43 0.15 -6.22 25.57
CA ILE A 43 0.50 -5.04 26.36
C ILE A 43 1.04 -3.92 25.44
N ALA A 44 1.94 -4.27 24.51
CA ALA A 44 2.47 -3.33 23.52
C ALA A 44 1.37 -2.72 22.65
N LEU A 45 0.37 -3.51 22.24
CA LEU A 45 -0.76 -3.05 21.46
C LEU A 45 -1.57 -1.99 22.22
N GLN A 46 -1.88 -2.22 23.51
CA GLN A 46 -2.64 -1.23 24.30
C GLN A 46 -1.88 0.08 24.40
N LYS A 47 -0.56 0.03 24.69
CA LYS A 47 0.28 1.21 24.75
C LYS A 47 0.31 1.96 23.41
N THR A 48 0.44 1.25 22.30
CA THR A 48 0.44 1.85 20.96
C THR A 48 -0.91 2.47 20.60
N LEU A 49 -2.02 1.87 21.03
CA LEU A 49 -3.36 2.43 20.85
C LEU A 49 -3.60 3.71 21.64
N ASP A 50 -2.89 3.91 22.75
CA ASP A 50 -2.94 5.18 23.49
C ASP A 50 -2.13 6.28 22.78
N GLU A 51 -1.05 5.93 22.09
CA GLU A 51 -0.30 6.83 21.21
C GLU A 51 -1.11 7.24 19.96
N TYR A 52 -1.88 6.30 19.40
CA TYR A 52 -2.67 6.48 18.16
C TYR A 52 -4.17 6.21 18.36
N PRO A 53 -4.91 7.01 19.14
CA PRO A 53 -6.31 6.72 19.48
C PRO A 53 -7.25 6.62 18.27
N ILE A 54 -6.90 7.21 17.12
CA ILE A 54 -7.70 7.13 15.89
C ILE A 54 -7.85 5.68 15.40
N PHE A 55 -6.91 4.78 15.72
CA PHE A 55 -7.05 3.36 15.40
C PHE A 55 -8.16 2.69 16.20
N LYS A 56 -8.53 3.20 17.38
CA LYS A 56 -9.70 2.75 18.15
C LYS A 56 -11.04 3.17 17.52
N SER A 57 -11.09 3.41 16.20
CA SER A 57 -12.29 3.88 15.52
C SER A 57 -13.00 2.78 14.74
N SER A 58 -14.32 2.90 14.62
CA SER A 58 -15.18 2.12 13.74
C SER A 58 -15.72 2.99 12.61
N LEU A 59 -15.91 2.40 11.43
CA LEU A 59 -16.53 3.10 10.31
C LEU A 59 -18.05 3.13 10.48
N LYS A 60 -18.62 4.33 10.48
CA LYS A 60 -20.05 4.55 10.57
C LYS A 60 -20.60 5.17 9.29
N LYS A 61 -21.84 4.83 8.98
CA LYS A 61 -22.58 5.36 7.84
C LYS A 61 -23.52 6.46 8.31
N GLY A 62 -23.22 7.70 7.94
CA GLY A 62 -24.14 8.82 8.15
C GLY A 62 -25.11 9.01 6.97
N VAL A 63 -25.94 10.05 7.03
CA VAL A 63 -26.89 10.39 5.96
C VAL A 63 -26.17 10.80 4.67
N PHE A 64 -25.16 11.65 4.78
CA PHE A 64 -24.45 12.22 3.64
C PHE A 64 -23.06 11.66 3.41
N TRP A 65 -22.37 11.21 4.48
CA TRP A 65 -21.00 10.70 4.43
C TRP A 65 -20.76 9.58 5.44
N TYR A 66 -19.75 8.76 5.17
CA TYR A 66 -19.16 7.91 6.19
C TYR A 66 -18.28 8.75 7.13
N TYR A 67 -18.13 8.29 8.36
CA TYR A 67 -17.26 8.91 9.36
C TYR A 67 -16.64 7.82 10.26
N LEU A 68 -15.56 8.17 10.94
CA LEU A 68 -14.94 7.34 11.95
C LEU A 68 -15.45 7.77 13.32
N GLU A 69 -15.81 6.81 14.16
CA GLU A 69 -16.24 7.03 15.54
C GLU A 69 -15.37 6.22 16.48
N GLU A 70 -14.74 6.89 17.46
CA GLU A 70 -13.97 6.19 18.49
C GLU A 70 -14.87 5.21 19.25
N THR A 71 -14.36 4.03 19.53
CA THR A 71 -15.06 2.94 20.21
C THR A 71 -14.29 2.49 21.44
N ASN A 72 -15.02 2.06 22.48
CA ASN A 72 -14.44 1.45 23.68
C ASN A 72 -14.25 -0.07 23.52
N LYS A 73 -14.25 -0.59 22.29
CA LYS A 73 -14.00 -2.01 22.05
C LYS A 73 -12.60 -2.38 22.53
N ASN A 74 -12.49 -3.59 23.04
CA ASN A 74 -11.20 -4.17 23.37
C ASN A 74 -10.54 -4.72 22.10
N PHE A 75 -9.29 -4.33 21.85
CA PHE A 75 -8.47 -4.84 20.76
C PHE A 75 -7.43 -5.77 21.35
N THR A 76 -7.41 -7.01 20.87
CA THR A 76 -6.47 -8.04 21.32
C THR A 76 -5.71 -8.61 20.14
N VAL A 77 -4.49 -9.03 20.41
CA VAL A 77 -3.68 -9.79 19.47
C VAL A 77 -4.21 -11.22 19.41
N LYS A 78 -4.04 -11.89 18.28
CA LYS A 78 -4.39 -13.30 18.07
C LYS A 78 -3.33 -13.98 17.23
N GLU A 79 -3.17 -15.28 17.42
CA GLU A 79 -2.43 -16.08 16.45
C GLU A 79 -3.16 -16.09 15.11
N GLU A 80 -2.41 -16.05 14.01
CA GLU A 80 -2.98 -16.00 12.67
C GLU A 80 -3.55 -17.37 12.29
N THR A 81 -4.85 -17.39 12.00
CA THR A 81 -5.58 -18.60 11.57
C THR A 81 -6.32 -18.41 10.26
N LYS A 82 -6.38 -17.17 9.75
CA LYS A 82 -7.11 -16.82 8.54
C LYS A 82 -6.15 -16.49 7.40
N SER A 83 -6.63 -16.66 6.18
CA SER A 83 -5.91 -16.17 5.00
C SER A 83 -5.70 -14.66 5.09
N PRO A 84 -4.51 -14.16 4.74
CA PRO A 84 -4.18 -12.74 4.78
C PRO A 84 -5.14 -11.86 3.98
N CYS A 85 -5.33 -10.62 4.44
CA CYS A 85 -6.20 -9.62 3.83
C CYS A 85 -7.67 -10.09 3.67
N SER A 86 -8.13 -10.98 4.53
CA SER A 86 -9.54 -11.37 4.64
C SER A 86 -10.35 -10.27 5.31
N ASP A 87 -11.68 -10.24 5.08
CA ASP A 87 -12.53 -9.23 5.73
C ASP A 87 -12.57 -9.44 7.24
N PHE A 88 -12.52 -8.32 7.96
CA PHE A 88 -12.55 -8.35 9.43
C PHE A 88 -13.91 -8.78 9.96
N SER A 89 -13.91 -9.51 11.06
CA SER A 89 -15.12 -9.78 11.82
C SER A 89 -15.60 -8.52 12.56
N GLY A 90 -16.86 -8.15 12.39
CA GLY A 90 -17.42 -6.95 13.01
C GLY A 90 -17.05 -5.64 12.31
N ASN A 91 -17.12 -4.53 13.05
CA ASN A 91 -16.85 -3.19 12.50
C ASN A 91 -15.42 -2.69 12.83
N HIS A 92 -14.45 -3.60 12.89
CA HIS A 92 -13.05 -3.24 13.07
C HIS A 92 -12.47 -2.71 11.76
N LEU A 93 -11.51 -1.81 11.86
CA LEU A 93 -10.79 -1.26 10.72
C LEU A 93 -9.32 -1.71 10.67
N PHE A 94 -8.88 -2.43 11.68
CA PHE A 94 -7.58 -3.08 11.72
C PHE A 94 -7.64 -4.33 12.61
N GLU A 95 -6.66 -5.21 12.42
CA GLU A 95 -6.40 -6.40 13.23
C GLU A 95 -4.89 -6.57 13.39
N VAL A 96 -4.45 -6.95 14.59
CA VAL A 96 -3.07 -7.37 14.84
C VAL A 96 -3.08 -8.86 15.09
N THR A 97 -2.31 -9.58 14.29
CA THR A 97 -2.06 -11.01 14.47
C THR A 97 -0.58 -11.29 14.56
N TYR A 98 -0.20 -12.47 15.02
CA TYR A 98 1.17 -12.93 14.95
C TYR A 98 1.23 -14.37 14.41
N TYR A 99 2.35 -14.70 13.77
CA TYR A 99 2.66 -16.06 13.37
C TYR A 99 4.15 -16.32 13.58
N LYS A 100 4.47 -17.26 14.48
CA LYS A 100 5.86 -17.53 14.87
C LYS A 100 6.59 -16.24 15.27
N ARG A 101 7.50 -15.74 14.45
CA ARG A 101 8.31 -14.54 14.66
C ARG A 101 7.82 -13.28 13.92
N LYS A 102 6.63 -13.33 13.32
CA LYS A 102 6.07 -12.25 12.50
C LYS A 102 4.92 -11.55 13.23
N ILE A 103 5.01 -10.23 13.40
CA ILE A 103 3.91 -9.36 13.83
C ILE A 103 3.22 -8.88 12.58
N ASN A 104 1.92 -9.15 12.44
CA ASN A 104 1.12 -8.76 11.29
C ASN A 104 0.12 -7.67 11.69
N LEU A 105 0.05 -6.60 10.92
CA LEU A 105 -0.92 -5.52 11.06
C LEU A 105 -1.73 -5.41 9.77
N GLU A 106 -2.98 -5.82 9.80
CA GLU A 106 -3.92 -5.63 8.71
C GLU A 106 -4.79 -4.40 8.94
N VAL A 107 -4.98 -3.59 7.90
CA VAL A 107 -5.73 -2.34 8.02
C VAL A 107 -6.64 -2.13 6.83
N ASN A 108 -7.88 -1.69 7.09
CA ASN A 108 -8.77 -1.21 6.05
C ASN A 108 -8.36 0.20 5.61
N HIS A 109 -8.26 0.40 4.32
CA HIS A 109 -7.77 1.66 3.73
C HIS A 109 -8.65 2.88 4.03
N ALA A 110 -9.87 2.69 4.56
CA ALA A 110 -10.69 3.79 5.07
C ALA A 110 -10.14 4.44 6.35
N LEU A 111 -9.25 3.74 7.09
CA LEU A 111 -8.66 4.24 8.33
C LEU A 111 -7.40 5.06 8.05
N THR A 112 -6.48 4.52 7.26
CA THR A 112 -5.12 5.05 7.10
C THR A 112 -4.50 4.60 5.77
N ASP A 113 -3.39 5.24 5.40
CA ASP A 113 -2.52 4.81 4.29
C ASP A 113 -1.33 3.96 4.75
N GLY A 114 -0.47 3.56 3.79
CA GLY A 114 0.72 2.77 4.08
C GLY A 114 1.69 3.46 5.04
N THR A 115 1.84 4.79 4.96
CA THR A 115 2.73 5.54 5.87
C THR A 115 2.18 5.53 7.30
N GLY A 116 0.89 5.79 7.48
CA GLY A 116 0.27 5.77 8.80
C GLY A 116 0.27 4.38 9.43
N THR A 117 0.02 3.33 8.63
CA THR A 117 0.09 1.93 9.08
C THR A 117 1.51 1.55 9.48
N LEU A 118 2.51 1.90 8.66
CA LEU A 118 3.90 1.64 8.98
C LEU A 118 4.33 2.36 10.28
N THR A 119 3.87 3.60 10.47
CA THR A 119 4.14 4.35 11.71
C THR A 119 3.57 3.63 12.93
N PHE A 120 2.32 3.16 12.85
CA PHE A 120 1.71 2.36 13.91
C PHE A 120 2.46 1.05 14.18
N LEU A 121 2.81 0.28 13.11
CA LEU A 121 3.55 -0.98 13.25
C LEU A 121 4.93 -0.76 13.87
N LYS A 122 5.64 0.30 13.48
CA LYS A 122 6.94 0.66 14.06
C LYS A 122 6.82 0.94 15.55
N SER A 123 5.83 1.72 15.98
CA SER A 123 5.56 1.98 17.40
C SER A 123 5.17 0.71 18.16
N LEU A 124 4.32 -0.14 17.56
CA LEU A 124 3.95 -1.43 18.13
C LEU A 124 5.18 -2.33 18.33
N THR A 125 6.01 -2.44 17.31
CA THR A 125 7.25 -3.24 17.36
C THR A 125 8.22 -2.68 18.41
N ALA A 126 8.41 -1.36 18.47
CA ALA A 126 9.27 -0.72 19.48
C ALA A 126 8.74 -0.98 20.90
N ASN A 127 7.44 -0.77 21.14
CA ASN A 127 6.80 -1.04 22.43
C ASN A 127 6.94 -2.51 22.83
N TYR A 128 6.81 -3.44 21.87
CA TYR A 128 6.99 -4.88 22.09
C TYR A 128 8.44 -5.21 22.49
N LEU A 129 9.42 -4.74 21.70
CA LEU A 129 10.84 -5.00 21.94
C LEU A 129 11.31 -4.37 23.26
N ASN A 130 10.79 -3.21 23.64
CA ASN A 130 11.05 -2.60 24.95
C ASN A 130 10.61 -3.51 26.11
N LEU A 131 9.46 -4.17 25.98
CA LEU A 131 8.95 -5.10 26.99
C LEU A 131 9.71 -6.44 27.03
N VAL A 132 10.12 -6.93 25.86
CA VAL A 132 10.83 -8.22 25.78
C VAL A 132 12.26 -8.10 26.31
N TYR A 133 12.97 -7.04 25.96
CA TYR A 133 14.41 -6.89 26.20
C TYR A 133 14.77 -5.79 27.22
N ASN A 134 13.77 -5.21 27.91
CA ASN A 134 13.94 -4.13 28.88
C ASN A 134 14.73 -2.94 28.30
N ILE A 135 14.42 -2.54 27.05
CA ILE A 135 15.09 -1.45 26.37
C ILE A 135 14.49 -0.12 26.84
N ASN A 136 15.35 0.76 27.36
CA ASN A 136 14.99 2.14 27.64
C ASN A 136 15.58 3.04 26.55
N THR A 137 14.72 3.68 25.76
CA THR A 137 15.13 4.65 24.75
C THR A 137 14.22 5.87 24.78
N THR A 138 14.80 7.03 24.48
CA THR A 138 14.08 8.30 24.32
C THR A 138 13.73 8.56 22.84
N GLU A 139 14.16 7.69 21.92
CA GLU A 139 13.87 7.85 20.50
C GLU A 139 12.37 7.64 20.23
N ILE A 140 11.74 8.61 19.59
CA ILE A 140 10.31 8.65 19.28
C ILE A 140 10.10 8.25 17.82
N ILE A 141 9.13 7.39 17.57
CA ILE A 141 8.78 6.92 16.21
C ILE A 141 8.06 7.99 15.39
N ASN A 142 7.21 8.78 16.03
CA ASN A 142 6.48 9.88 15.40
C ASN A 142 6.49 11.12 16.31
N GLU A 143 7.13 12.18 15.86
CA GLU A 143 7.32 13.43 16.59
C GLU A 143 6.08 14.35 16.55
N GLY A 144 5.04 13.98 15.82
CA GLY A 144 3.82 14.76 15.69
C GLY A 144 3.04 14.86 16.99
N SER A 145 2.50 16.04 17.29
CA SER A 145 1.56 16.22 18.38
C SER A 145 0.29 15.39 18.19
N SER A 146 -0.44 15.11 19.26
CA SER A 146 -1.70 14.37 19.20
C SER A 146 -2.75 14.98 18.25
N LYS A 147 -2.67 16.29 17.95
CA LYS A 147 -3.53 16.97 16.98
C LYS A 147 -3.05 16.71 15.55
N GLU A 148 -1.74 16.82 15.29
CA GLU A 148 -1.14 16.61 13.96
C GLU A 148 -1.28 15.17 13.49
N ILE A 149 -1.10 14.21 14.39
CA ILE A 149 -1.29 12.77 14.09
C ILE A 149 -2.69 12.48 13.52
N LYS A 150 -3.73 13.23 13.95
CA LYS A 150 -5.13 13.01 13.56
C LYS A 150 -5.63 14.00 12.50
N GLU A 151 -4.81 14.97 12.07
CA GLU A 151 -5.24 16.01 11.13
C GLU A 151 -5.62 15.44 9.75
N ASP A 152 -6.54 16.12 9.07
CA ASP A 152 -6.78 15.91 7.64
C ASP A 152 -5.86 16.84 6.84
N ALA A 153 -4.70 16.33 6.42
CA ALA A 153 -3.69 17.10 5.71
C ALA A 153 -4.17 17.60 4.33
N PHE A 154 -5.15 16.96 3.71
CA PHE A 154 -5.76 17.48 2.48
C PHE A 154 -6.43 18.83 2.69
N VAL A 155 -7.08 19.03 3.82
CA VAL A 155 -7.73 20.31 4.16
C VAL A 155 -6.68 21.40 4.38
N LYS A 156 -5.56 21.05 5.06
CA LYS A 156 -4.46 21.98 5.36
C LYS A 156 -3.78 22.52 4.11
N TYR A 157 -3.58 21.69 3.09
CA TYR A 157 -2.79 22.02 1.89
C TYR A 157 -3.64 22.30 0.63
N LYS A 158 -4.95 22.42 0.78
CA LYS A 158 -5.85 22.76 -0.32
C LYS A 158 -5.47 24.09 -0.98
N SER A 159 -5.55 24.11 -2.32
CA SER A 159 -5.37 25.31 -3.14
C SER A 159 -6.51 25.45 -4.16
N ASN A 160 -6.92 26.68 -4.44
CA ASN A 160 -7.97 26.96 -5.44
C ASN A 160 -7.40 27.07 -6.87
N ASN A 161 -6.08 27.30 -7.01
CA ASN A 161 -5.41 27.42 -8.30
C ASN A 161 -4.73 26.11 -8.67
N PHE A 162 -5.23 25.43 -9.69
CA PHE A 162 -4.62 24.19 -10.21
C PHE A 162 -4.89 24.01 -11.70
N LYS A 163 -3.97 23.35 -12.38
CA LYS A 163 -4.14 22.94 -13.78
C LYS A 163 -5.04 21.70 -13.85
N LYS A 164 -5.77 21.54 -14.95
CA LYS A 164 -6.61 20.36 -15.17
C LYS A 164 -5.70 19.13 -15.38
N ALA A 165 -6.03 18.01 -14.72
CA ALA A 165 -5.29 16.77 -14.90
C ALA A 165 -5.40 16.24 -16.34
N ILE A 166 -4.31 15.66 -16.86
CA ILE A 166 -4.23 15.12 -18.24
C ILE A 166 -5.10 13.85 -18.33
N SER A 167 -5.88 13.73 -19.41
CA SER A 167 -6.69 12.54 -19.70
C SER A 167 -5.80 11.38 -20.16
N ASN A 168 -6.01 10.20 -19.57
CA ASN A 168 -5.27 8.98 -19.90
C ASN A 168 -5.99 8.15 -20.99
N LYS A 169 -5.23 7.36 -21.77
CA LYS A 169 -5.78 6.32 -22.65
C LYS A 169 -6.18 5.09 -21.84
N LYS A 170 -7.21 4.34 -22.29
CA LYS A 170 -7.59 3.06 -21.68
C LYS A 170 -6.41 2.09 -21.70
N ALA A 171 -6.07 1.51 -20.55
CA ALA A 171 -4.94 0.61 -20.38
C ALA A 171 -5.20 -0.82 -20.87
N TYR A 172 -4.13 -1.55 -21.13
CA TYR A 172 -4.14 -3.00 -21.24
C TYR A 172 -4.67 -3.62 -19.95
N LYS A 173 -5.46 -4.68 -20.06
CA LYS A 173 -5.96 -5.46 -18.92
C LYS A 173 -5.40 -6.86 -19.00
N ILE A 174 -4.71 -7.27 -17.93
CA ILE A 174 -4.31 -8.65 -17.74
C ILE A 174 -5.59 -9.46 -17.56
N LYS A 175 -5.76 -10.50 -18.36
CA LYS A 175 -6.91 -11.40 -18.36
C LYS A 175 -6.38 -12.80 -18.24
N GLU A 176 -6.52 -13.37 -17.08
CA GLU A 176 -6.10 -14.71 -16.73
C GLU A 176 -7.20 -15.37 -15.91
N ASP A 177 -7.20 -16.68 -15.84
CA ASP A 177 -8.10 -17.46 -15.02
C ASP A 177 -7.83 -17.18 -13.53
N LYS A 178 -8.91 -17.15 -12.76
CA LYS A 178 -8.83 -16.85 -11.32
C LYS A 178 -9.14 -18.10 -10.50
N TYR A 179 -8.56 -18.15 -9.31
CA TYR A 179 -8.93 -19.17 -8.33
C TYR A 179 -10.42 -19.12 -8.02
N VAL A 180 -11.06 -20.29 -8.00
CA VAL A 180 -12.50 -20.45 -7.71
C VAL A 180 -12.80 -20.02 -6.27
N GLU A 181 -11.94 -20.37 -5.33
CA GLU A 181 -12.11 -20.18 -3.90
C GLU A 181 -11.83 -18.75 -3.41
N ASN A 182 -11.69 -17.78 -4.29
CA ASN A 182 -11.32 -16.41 -3.92
C ASN A 182 -10.00 -16.30 -3.13
N LYS A 183 -9.11 -17.27 -3.27
CA LYS A 183 -7.79 -17.32 -2.63
C LYS A 183 -6.92 -16.14 -3.09
N LEU A 184 -6.23 -15.47 -2.18
CA LEU A 184 -5.23 -14.46 -2.51
C LEU A 184 -3.87 -15.15 -2.58
N LYS A 185 -3.32 -15.29 -3.77
CA LYS A 185 -1.94 -15.75 -3.98
C LYS A 185 -0.98 -14.65 -3.59
N ILE A 186 0.00 -14.98 -2.78
CA ILE A 186 1.06 -14.08 -2.34
C ILE A 186 2.39 -14.72 -2.74
N ILE A 187 3.22 -13.96 -3.45
CA ILE A 187 4.59 -14.36 -3.81
C ILE A 187 5.51 -13.22 -3.40
N GLU A 188 6.40 -13.47 -2.46
CA GLU A 188 7.35 -12.52 -1.92
C GLU A 188 8.75 -12.90 -2.35
N GLY A 189 9.48 -11.97 -2.95
CA GLY A 189 10.91 -12.10 -3.22
C GLY A 189 11.69 -11.21 -2.27
N ILE A 190 12.61 -11.79 -1.51
CA ILE A 190 13.55 -11.04 -0.67
C ILE A 190 14.87 -10.92 -1.42
N VAL A 191 15.35 -9.69 -1.60
CA VAL A 191 16.55 -9.36 -2.37
C VAL A 191 17.43 -8.35 -1.63
N SER A 192 18.72 -8.29 -1.99
CA SER A 192 19.62 -7.25 -1.44
C SER A 192 19.25 -5.87 -1.98
N THR A 193 18.91 -4.95 -1.09
CA THR A 193 18.66 -3.54 -1.40
C THR A 193 19.87 -2.90 -2.09
N LYS A 194 21.07 -3.25 -1.63
CA LYS A 194 22.33 -2.74 -2.19
C LYS A 194 22.50 -3.18 -3.63
N LYS A 195 22.34 -4.49 -3.94
CA LYS A 195 22.45 -5.01 -5.31
C LYS A 195 21.42 -4.37 -6.25
N VAL A 196 20.15 -4.23 -5.81
CA VAL A 196 19.11 -3.55 -6.61
C VAL A 196 19.47 -2.09 -6.89
N LYS A 197 19.99 -1.36 -5.90
CA LYS A 197 20.46 0.02 -6.10
C LYS A 197 21.62 0.12 -7.06
N GLU A 198 22.56 -0.80 -7.00
CA GLU A 198 23.73 -0.85 -7.90
C GLU A 198 23.28 -1.07 -9.36
N GLU A 199 22.38 -2.02 -9.61
CA GLU A 199 21.85 -2.27 -10.97
C GLU A 199 21.04 -1.07 -11.49
N ALA A 200 20.19 -0.48 -10.67
CA ALA A 200 19.46 0.75 -11.03
C ALA A 200 20.42 1.89 -11.40
N LYS A 201 21.49 2.08 -10.61
CA LYS A 201 22.50 3.13 -10.84
C LYS A 201 23.26 2.95 -12.14
N LYS A 202 23.60 1.72 -12.56
CA LYS A 202 24.26 1.43 -13.85
C LYS A 202 23.45 1.99 -15.03
N LEU A 203 22.11 2.00 -14.90
CA LEU A 203 21.18 2.49 -15.91
C LEU A 203 20.75 3.95 -15.67
N ASN A 204 21.34 4.62 -14.68
CA ASN A 204 20.97 5.97 -14.27
C ASN A 204 19.48 6.09 -13.92
N LEU A 205 18.93 5.07 -13.22
CA LEU A 205 17.55 4.98 -12.74
C LEU A 205 17.49 5.01 -11.22
N THR A 206 16.37 5.48 -10.69
CA THR A 206 15.97 5.21 -9.31
C THR A 206 15.54 3.74 -9.16
N VAL A 207 15.54 3.22 -7.93
CA VAL A 207 15.04 1.85 -7.65
C VAL A 207 13.59 1.67 -8.15
N THR A 208 12.74 2.67 -7.96
CA THR A 208 11.34 2.60 -8.42
C THR A 208 11.25 2.56 -9.94
N GLU A 209 12.02 3.37 -10.65
CA GLU A 209 12.07 3.36 -12.11
C GLU A 209 12.59 2.01 -12.64
N TYR A 210 13.67 1.47 -12.05
CA TYR A 210 14.25 0.19 -12.42
C TYR A 210 13.25 -0.96 -12.26
N LEU A 211 12.66 -1.10 -11.08
CA LEU A 211 11.67 -2.16 -10.81
C LEU A 211 10.39 -1.98 -11.63
N THR A 212 9.95 -0.74 -11.91
CA THR A 212 8.84 -0.47 -12.83
C THR A 212 9.17 -0.89 -14.25
N SER A 213 10.41 -0.69 -14.69
CA SER A 213 10.89 -1.12 -16.03
C SER A 213 10.88 -2.63 -16.16
N ILE A 214 11.37 -3.36 -15.15
CA ILE A 214 11.30 -4.83 -15.11
C ILE A 214 9.83 -5.29 -15.12
N LEU A 215 8.96 -4.66 -14.36
CA LEU A 215 7.55 -5.00 -14.31
C LEU A 215 6.85 -4.80 -15.66
N ILE A 216 7.09 -3.66 -16.33
CA ILE A 216 6.56 -3.39 -17.68
C ILE A 216 7.11 -4.43 -18.67
N LYS A 217 8.39 -4.77 -18.60
CA LYS A 217 9.00 -5.80 -19.45
C LYS A 217 8.32 -7.15 -19.21
N SER A 218 8.13 -7.57 -17.97
CA SER A 218 7.45 -8.82 -17.61
C SER A 218 6.02 -8.88 -18.14
N ILE A 219 5.27 -7.80 -18.02
CA ILE A 219 3.90 -7.72 -18.58
C ILE A 219 3.94 -7.73 -20.12
N SER A 220 4.94 -7.11 -20.76
CA SER A 220 5.04 -7.07 -22.21
C SER A 220 5.34 -8.44 -22.81
N GLU A 221 6.05 -9.32 -22.09
CA GLU A 221 6.31 -10.69 -22.53
C GLU A 221 5.04 -11.57 -22.53
N THR A 222 4.12 -11.33 -21.60
CA THR A 222 2.85 -12.07 -21.51
C THR A 222 1.74 -11.45 -22.36
N LYS A 223 1.88 -10.17 -22.75
CA LYS A 223 0.88 -9.43 -23.52
C LYS A 223 0.87 -9.86 -25.00
N SER A 224 -0.31 -10.23 -25.52
CA SER A 224 -0.47 -10.49 -26.94
C SER A 224 -0.03 -9.32 -27.82
N LYS A 225 0.80 -9.58 -28.85
CA LYS A 225 1.27 -8.59 -29.83
C LYS A 225 0.13 -7.87 -30.58
N ARG A 226 -1.05 -8.49 -30.65
CA ARG A 226 -2.26 -7.89 -31.29
C ARG A 226 -2.89 -6.80 -30.41
N ASN A 227 -2.63 -6.80 -29.10
CA ASN A 227 -3.21 -5.83 -28.20
C ASN A 227 -2.39 -4.52 -28.22
N LYS A 228 -2.97 -3.44 -28.75
CA LYS A 228 -2.34 -2.12 -28.92
C LYS A 228 -2.55 -1.16 -27.73
N LYS A 229 -3.23 -1.59 -26.67
CA LYS A 229 -3.43 -0.74 -25.49
C LYS A 229 -2.14 -0.57 -24.69
N PRO A 230 -1.89 0.61 -24.11
CA PRO A 230 -0.73 0.86 -23.29
C PRO A 230 -0.71 -0.01 -22.02
N ILE A 231 0.47 -0.41 -21.58
CA ILE A 231 0.71 -0.89 -20.22
C ILE A 231 0.78 0.33 -19.34
N VAL A 232 -0.03 0.40 -18.29
CA VAL A 232 -0.07 1.54 -17.36
C VAL A 232 0.12 1.04 -15.95
N ILE A 233 1.24 1.42 -15.34
CA ILE A 233 1.53 1.14 -13.94
C ILE A 233 1.10 2.36 -13.11
N THR A 234 0.19 2.14 -12.18
CA THR A 234 -0.25 3.16 -11.21
C THR A 234 0.65 3.07 -9.99
N VAL A 235 1.23 4.21 -9.60
CA VAL A 235 2.15 4.29 -8.47
C VAL A 235 1.59 5.27 -7.44
N PRO A 236 1.26 4.83 -6.23
CA PRO A 236 0.93 5.72 -5.12
C PRO A 236 2.13 6.58 -4.73
N VAL A 237 1.88 7.84 -4.43
CA VAL A 237 2.88 8.84 -4.05
C VAL A 237 2.54 9.40 -2.68
N ASN A 238 3.46 9.28 -1.73
CA ASN A 238 3.31 9.86 -0.41
C ASN A 238 3.39 11.40 -0.49
N LEU A 239 2.27 12.07 -0.25
CA LEU A 239 2.19 13.53 -0.31
C LEU A 239 3.00 14.22 0.80
N ARG A 240 3.38 13.50 1.87
CA ARG A 240 4.24 14.06 2.94
C ARG A 240 5.63 14.43 2.42
N ASN A 241 6.06 13.87 1.29
CA ASN A 241 7.31 14.25 0.61
C ASN A 241 7.23 15.64 -0.05
N TYR A 242 6.01 16.16 -0.31
CA TYR A 242 5.75 17.45 -0.93
C TYR A 242 5.17 18.46 0.06
N TYR A 243 4.44 17.97 1.04
CA TYR A 243 3.67 18.74 2.03
C TYR A 243 3.89 18.13 3.42
N PRO A 244 4.82 18.65 4.22
CA PRO A 244 5.17 18.08 5.53
C PRO A 244 3.95 17.90 6.44
N SER A 245 3.75 16.67 6.94
CA SER A 245 2.66 16.33 7.86
C SER A 245 3.02 15.09 8.68
N TYR A 246 2.65 15.08 9.94
CA TYR A 246 2.77 13.95 10.86
C TYR A 246 1.50 13.08 10.92
N THR A 247 0.50 13.39 10.08
CA THR A 247 -0.76 12.65 10.10
C THR A 247 -0.55 11.15 9.81
N VAL A 248 -1.24 10.30 10.58
CA VAL A 248 -1.32 8.86 10.28
C VAL A 248 -2.56 8.53 9.44
N ARG A 249 -3.34 9.54 9.01
CA ARG A 249 -4.48 9.35 8.11
C ARG A 249 -4.00 9.29 6.66
N ASN A 250 -4.91 8.97 5.73
CA ASN A 250 -4.54 8.94 4.31
C ASN A 250 -4.08 10.32 3.83
N PHE A 251 -2.87 10.36 3.29
CA PHE A 251 -2.33 11.56 2.64
C PHE A 251 -1.42 11.15 1.48
N PHE A 252 -2.02 10.63 0.42
CA PHE A 252 -1.33 10.19 -0.78
C PHE A 252 -2.06 10.63 -2.06
N SER A 253 -1.36 10.59 -3.18
CA SER A 253 -1.90 10.72 -4.52
C SER A 253 -1.47 9.52 -5.35
N VAL A 254 -1.88 9.44 -6.62
CA VAL A 254 -1.44 8.40 -7.53
C VAL A 254 -0.91 9.02 -8.81
N VAL A 255 0.15 8.44 -9.36
CA VAL A 255 0.68 8.77 -10.68
C VAL A 255 0.60 7.56 -11.58
N ASN A 256 0.55 7.78 -12.89
CA ASN A 256 0.52 6.72 -13.88
C ASN A 256 1.75 6.83 -14.75
N VAL A 257 2.43 5.69 -14.92
CA VAL A 257 3.55 5.50 -15.85
C VAL A 257 3.03 4.65 -17.00
N SER A 258 3.05 5.18 -18.21
CA SER A 258 2.44 4.56 -19.39
C SER A 258 3.49 4.17 -20.40
N PHE A 259 3.43 2.91 -20.86
CA PHE A 259 4.29 2.40 -21.92
C PHE A 259 3.45 1.88 -23.09
N ASN A 260 3.71 2.39 -24.29
CA ASN A 260 2.97 2.02 -25.52
C ASN A 260 3.86 2.01 -26.78
N GLU A 261 5.14 1.80 -26.61
CA GLU A 261 6.09 1.71 -27.73
C GLU A 261 6.05 0.34 -28.40
N LYS A 262 6.47 0.27 -29.66
CA LYS A 262 6.63 -0.99 -30.40
C LYS A 262 7.89 -1.72 -29.98
N ASP A 263 8.95 -0.96 -29.73
CA ASP A 263 10.22 -1.48 -29.20
C ASP A 263 10.05 -1.72 -27.69
N ASN A 264 10.02 -2.99 -27.31
CA ASN A 264 9.93 -3.44 -25.92
C ASN A 264 11.30 -3.89 -25.38
N SER A 265 12.43 -3.43 -25.97
CA SER A 265 13.74 -3.58 -25.38
C SER A 265 13.79 -2.97 -23.99
N PHE A 266 14.58 -3.54 -23.08
CA PHE A 266 14.68 -3.04 -21.73
C PHE A 266 15.23 -1.61 -21.68
N GLU A 267 16.12 -1.26 -22.60
CA GLU A 267 16.69 0.07 -22.75
C GLU A 267 15.59 1.11 -23.07
N ASN A 268 14.75 0.83 -24.08
CA ASN A 268 13.67 1.73 -24.46
C ASN A 268 12.61 1.83 -23.37
N ILE A 269 12.23 0.71 -22.74
CA ILE A 269 11.30 0.73 -21.60
C ILE A 269 11.83 1.63 -20.49
N SER A 270 13.10 1.48 -20.11
CA SER A 270 13.74 2.23 -19.03
C SER A 270 13.76 3.73 -19.31
N LYS A 271 14.07 4.11 -20.56
CA LYS A 271 14.03 5.50 -21.01
C LYS A 271 12.64 6.10 -20.87
N VAL A 272 11.62 5.43 -21.41
CA VAL A 272 10.22 5.90 -21.34
C VAL A 272 9.74 5.97 -19.91
N VAL A 273 10.04 4.98 -19.08
CA VAL A 273 9.67 4.96 -17.65
C VAL A 273 10.25 6.17 -16.91
N LYS A 274 11.54 6.48 -17.12
CA LYS A 274 12.19 7.65 -16.51
C LYS A 274 11.53 8.95 -16.93
N GLU A 275 11.25 9.13 -18.24
CA GLU A 275 10.57 10.31 -18.76
C GLU A 275 9.14 10.47 -18.16
N GLU A 276 8.39 9.37 -18.09
CA GLU A 276 7.04 9.37 -17.53
C GLU A 276 7.03 9.68 -16.02
N PHE A 277 7.97 9.12 -15.24
CA PHE A 277 8.12 9.48 -13.83
C PHE A 277 8.50 10.95 -13.64
N THR A 278 9.45 11.46 -14.42
CA THR A 278 9.86 12.87 -14.36
C THR A 278 8.67 13.80 -14.56
N LYS A 279 7.83 13.54 -15.58
CA LYS A 279 6.62 14.31 -15.85
C LYS A 279 5.57 14.14 -14.73
N ALA A 280 5.38 12.91 -14.26
CA ALA A 280 4.30 12.58 -13.35
C ALA A 280 4.55 13.09 -11.91
N LEU A 281 5.83 13.12 -11.47
CA LEU A 281 6.26 13.55 -10.13
C LEU A 281 6.56 15.04 -10.05
N ASP A 282 6.38 15.79 -11.14
CA ASP A 282 6.49 17.25 -11.12
C ASP A 282 5.53 17.85 -10.08
N LYS A 283 6.01 18.85 -9.34
CA LYS A 283 5.27 19.46 -8.22
C LYS A 283 3.92 20.03 -8.64
N ASP A 284 3.83 20.65 -9.81
CA ASP A 284 2.58 21.23 -10.32
C ASP A 284 1.59 20.11 -10.68
N ASN A 285 2.06 19.00 -11.24
CA ASN A 285 1.22 17.84 -11.54
C ASN A 285 0.69 17.17 -10.28
N ILE A 286 1.52 16.98 -9.26
CA ILE A 286 1.10 16.44 -7.96
C ILE A 286 0.07 17.38 -7.31
N LYS A 287 0.32 18.69 -7.31
CA LYS A 287 -0.61 19.71 -6.81
C LYS A 287 -1.93 19.68 -7.54
N ALA A 288 -1.90 19.61 -8.87
CA ALA A 288 -3.10 19.53 -9.71
C ALA A 288 -3.94 18.30 -9.38
N LYS A 289 -3.33 17.13 -9.26
CA LYS A 289 -4.00 15.87 -8.90
C LYS A 289 -4.61 15.92 -7.51
N MET A 290 -3.87 16.37 -6.51
CA MET A 290 -4.36 16.52 -5.14
C MET A 290 -5.60 17.42 -5.10
N ASN A 291 -5.52 18.62 -5.71
CA ASN A 291 -6.61 19.58 -5.67
C ASN A 291 -7.81 19.18 -6.53
N SER A 292 -7.61 18.47 -7.65
CA SER A 292 -8.73 18.00 -8.49
C SER A 292 -9.68 17.08 -7.69
N THR A 293 -9.14 16.25 -6.84
CA THR A 293 -9.92 15.32 -6.00
C THR A 293 -10.65 16.07 -4.88
N ILE A 294 -9.98 17.04 -4.24
CA ILE A 294 -10.57 17.84 -3.15
C ILE A 294 -11.72 18.72 -3.68
N ASN A 295 -11.58 19.30 -4.86
CA ASN A 295 -12.56 20.26 -5.37
C ASN A 295 -13.88 19.62 -5.81
N LEU A 296 -13.88 18.35 -6.22
CA LEU A 296 -15.12 17.60 -6.46
C LEU A 296 -16.04 17.57 -5.23
N GLU A 297 -15.46 17.55 -4.03
CA GLU A 297 -16.23 17.55 -2.78
C GLU A 297 -16.77 18.92 -2.36
N ASN A 298 -16.19 20.00 -2.90
CA ASN A 298 -16.61 21.35 -2.54
C ASN A 298 -17.82 21.84 -3.35
N ILE A 299 -18.27 21.10 -4.34
CA ILE A 299 -19.51 21.38 -5.05
C ILE A 299 -20.66 21.23 -4.06
N PHE A 300 -21.37 22.33 -3.77
CA PHE A 300 -22.44 22.37 -2.78
C PHE A 300 -23.50 21.28 -2.98
N ILE A 301 -23.92 21.06 -4.23
CA ILE A 301 -24.89 20.02 -4.60
C ILE A 301 -24.38 18.62 -4.21
N VAL A 302 -23.07 18.33 -4.41
CA VAL A 302 -22.48 17.04 -4.04
C VAL A 302 -22.55 16.81 -2.53
N ARG A 303 -22.49 17.85 -1.71
CA ARG A 303 -22.59 17.71 -0.25
C ARG A 303 -23.97 17.27 0.21
N LEU A 304 -25.02 17.69 -0.47
CA LEU A 304 -26.41 17.40 -0.11
C LEU A 304 -26.92 16.06 -0.65
N VAL A 305 -26.21 15.40 -1.56
CA VAL A 305 -26.57 14.08 -2.07
C VAL A 305 -26.48 13.04 -0.97
N PRO A 306 -27.51 12.19 -0.72
CA PRO A 306 -27.45 11.09 0.24
C PRO A 306 -26.31 10.11 -0.06
N VAL A 307 -25.71 9.52 0.98
CA VAL A 307 -24.56 8.61 0.85
C VAL A 307 -24.86 7.39 -0.03
N ILE A 308 -26.09 6.93 -0.09
CA ILE A 308 -26.50 5.80 -0.94
C ILE A 308 -26.29 6.12 -2.42
N LEU A 309 -26.73 7.32 -2.85
CA LEU A 309 -26.55 7.79 -4.24
C LEU A 309 -25.07 8.07 -4.53
N LYS A 310 -24.35 8.69 -3.57
CA LYS A 310 -22.88 8.89 -3.69
C LYS A 310 -22.15 7.56 -3.87
N ASN A 311 -22.53 6.52 -3.14
CA ASN A 311 -21.91 5.21 -3.27
C ASN A 311 -22.05 4.64 -4.69
N PHE A 312 -23.22 4.82 -5.31
CA PHE A 312 -23.41 4.39 -6.70
C PHE A 312 -22.49 5.14 -7.66
N VAL A 313 -22.44 6.47 -7.54
CA VAL A 313 -21.56 7.32 -8.39
C VAL A 313 -20.09 6.98 -8.15
N LEU A 314 -19.65 6.83 -6.89
CA LEU A 314 -18.27 6.50 -6.56
C LEU A 314 -17.87 5.08 -7.03
N LYS A 315 -18.79 4.10 -6.95
CA LYS A 315 -18.55 2.77 -7.54
C LYS A 315 -18.36 2.84 -9.05
N LEU A 316 -19.18 3.62 -9.74
CA LEU A 316 -19.07 3.81 -11.18
C LEU A 316 -17.76 4.53 -11.54
N ALA A 317 -17.42 5.60 -10.82
CA ALA A 317 -16.16 6.33 -10.98
C ALA A 317 -14.95 5.41 -10.76
N TYR A 318 -14.96 4.58 -9.72
CA TYR A 318 -13.92 3.58 -9.45
C TYR A 318 -13.81 2.56 -10.62
N LYS A 319 -14.94 2.04 -11.09
CA LYS A 319 -14.98 1.12 -12.26
C LYS A 319 -14.44 1.76 -13.53
N ILE A 320 -14.71 3.05 -13.74
CA ILE A 320 -14.18 3.82 -14.88
C ILE A 320 -12.67 4.02 -14.67
N ALA A 321 -12.24 4.50 -13.52
CA ALA A 321 -10.83 4.74 -13.20
C ALA A 321 -9.99 3.46 -13.36
N SER A 322 -10.52 2.32 -12.93
CA SER A 322 -9.84 1.04 -13.07
C SER A 322 -9.54 0.64 -14.53
N LYS A 323 -10.25 1.21 -15.53
CA LYS A 323 -9.97 0.95 -16.97
C LYS A 323 -8.69 1.63 -17.46
N TYR A 324 -8.14 2.55 -16.69
CA TYR A 324 -6.95 3.34 -17.05
C TYR A 324 -5.66 2.88 -16.39
N GLN A 325 -5.69 1.73 -15.70
CA GLN A 325 -4.51 1.10 -15.10
C GLN A 325 -4.42 -0.37 -15.50
N THR A 326 -3.23 -0.88 -15.70
CA THR A 326 -2.95 -2.32 -15.88
C THR A 326 -2.72 -2.97 -14.53
N MET A 327 -1.83 -2.39 -13.72
CA MET A 327 -1.39 -2.91 -12.44
C MET A 327 -0.99 -1.74 -11.52
N THR A 328 -0.95 -1.97 -10.22
CA THR A 328 -0.40 -1.01 -9.25
C THR A 328 0.93 -1.51 -8.73
N LEU A 329 1.90 -0.60 -8.59
CA LEU A 329 3.17 -0.81 -7.89
C LEU A 329 3.25 0.18 -6.73
N SER A 330 3.23 -0.31 -5.50
CA SER A 330 3.32 0.50 -4.29
C SER A 330 4.72 0.42 -3.68
N ASN A 331 5.43 1.54 -3.65
CA ASN A 331 6.72 1.64 -2.99
C ASN A 331 6.59 2.37 -1.66
N ILE A 332 6.77 1.65 -0.57
CA ILE A 332 6.77 2.21 0.79
C ILE A 332 8.10 2.91 1.10
N GLY A 333 9.17 2.52 0.41
CA GLY A 333 10.51 3.05 0.62
C GLY A 333 11.28 2.30 1.71
N ILE A 334 12.25 3.00 2.30
CA ILE A 334 13.12 2.45 3.33
C ILE A 334 12.43 2.60 4.70
N VAL A 335 12.21 1.48 5.36
CA VAL A 335 11.75 1.46 6.75
C VAL A 335 12.95 1.79 7.64
N LYS A 336 12.78 2.79 8.51
CA LYS A 336 13.80 3.18 9.49
C LYS A 336 13.28 2.87 10.89
N MET A 337 14.09 2.18 11.68
CA MET A 337 13.89 1.97 13.10
C MET A 337 15.05 2.57 13.88
N PRO A 338 14.86 2.96 15.15
CA PRO A 338 15.97 3.30 16.03
C PRO A 338 17.02 2.18 16.09
N LYS A 339 18.31 2.52 16.08
CA LYS A 339 19.42 1.57 16.02
C LYS A 339 19.37 0.49 17.10
N VAL A 340 18.86 0.84 18.26
CA VAL A 340 18.73 -0.10 19.40
C VAL A 340 17.90 -1.35 19.08
N TYR A 341 17.01 -1.25 18.07
CA TYR A 341 16.12 -2.35 17.65
C TYR A 341 16.67 -3.17 16.49
N GLU A 342 17.67 -2.68 15.73
CA GLU A 342 18.16 -3.31 14.50
C GLU A 342 18.56 -4.79 14.69
N LYS A 343 19.21 -5.10 15.78
CA LYS A 343 19.67 -6.48 16.08
C LYS A 343 18.54 -7.48 16.31
N TYR A 344 17.29 -7.05 16.51
CA TYR A 344 16.12 -7.90 16.78
C TYR A 344 15.20 -8.06 15.59
N ILE A 345 15.30 -7.17 14.57
CA ILE A 345 14.44 -7.13 13.41
C ILE A 345 15.18 -7.78 12.23
N ASP A 346 14.48 -8.59 11.45
CA ASP A 346 14.99 -9.25 10.25
C ASP A 346 14.59 -8.44 9.00
N TYR A 347 13.28 -8.29 8.76
CA TYR A 347 12.75 -7.50 7.65
C TYR A 347 11.32 -7.02 7.92
N PHE A 348 10.85 -6.15 7.04
CA PHE A 348 9.45 -5.75 6.92
C PHE A 348 8.91 -6.21 5.57
N ASP A 349 7.64 -6.57 5.53
CA ASP A 349 6.92 -6.81 4.28
C ASP A 349 5.61 -6.03 4.21
N VAL A 350 5.07 -5.93 2.99
CA VAL A 350 3.81 -5.23 2.72
C VAL A 350 3.12 -5.83 1.51
N PHE A 351 1.83 -6.06 1.62
CA PHE A 351 0.98 -6.43 0.50
C PHE A 351 -0.49 -6.03 0.72
N ILE A 352 -1.31 -6.13 -0.32
CA ILE A 352 -2.69 -5.62 -0.30
C ILE A 352 -3.64 -6.61 -0.98
N SER A 353 -4.90 -6.65 -0.52
CA SER A 353 -5.97 -7.33 -1.24
C SER A 353 -6.14 -6.76 -2.65
N THR A 354 -6.45 -7.62 -3.62
CA THR A 354 -6.67 -7.21 -5.01
C THR A 354 -7.68 -8.11 -5.71
N GLU A 355 -8.31 -7.62 -6.77
CA GLU A 355 -9.12 -8.43 -7.69
C GLU A 355 -8.31 -8.95 -8.90
N THR A 356 -7.11 -8.46 -9.08
CA THR A 356 -6.23 -8.79 -10.21
C THR A 356 -4.84 -9.16 -9.71
N ILE A 357 -3.84 -8.38 -10.07
CA ILE A 357 -2.46 -8.50 -9.60
C ILE A 357 -1.96 -7.12 -9.17
N GLN A 358 -1.21 -7.07 -8.07
CA GLN A 358 -0.52 -5.88 -7.58
C GLN A 358 0.86 -6.25 -7.06
N MET A 359 1.74 -5.26 -6.99
CA MET A 359 3.06 -5.38 -6.40
C MET A 359 3.25 -4.30 -5.34
N CYS A 360 3.76 -4.69 -4.18
CA CYS A 360 4.20 -3.79 -3.13
C CYS A 360 5.68 -4.04 -2.84
N MET A 361 6.38 -3.02 -2.35
CA MET A 361 7.76 -3.16 -1.93
C MET A 361 8.11 -2.26 -0.76
N CYS A 362 8.98 -2.76 0.12
CA CYS A 362 9.63 -1.98 1.17
C CYS A 362 11.03 -2.53 1.41
N SER A 363 11.89 -1.74 2.03
CA SER A 363 13.25 -2.17 2.40
C SER A 363 13.52 -1.87 3.87
N TYR A 364 14.24 -2.76 4.52
CA TYR A 364 14.79 -2.57 5.84
C TYR A 364 16.23 -3.12 5.84
N GLU A 365 17.19 -2.28 6.20
CA GLU A 365 18.61 -2.56 6.06
C GLU A 365 18.92 -3.02 4.62
N ASP A 366 19.56 -4.16 4.44
CA ASP A 366 19.84 -4.72 3.11
C ASP A 366 18.71 -5.63 2.57
N ASN A 367 17.69 -5.90 3.34
CA ASN A 367 16.54 -6.70 2.90
C ASN A 367 15.49 -5.83 2.21
N MET A 368 15.29 -6.04 0.92
CA MET A 368 14.15 -5.49 0.16
C MET A 368 13.16 -6.61 -0.11
N VAL A 369 11.92 -6.43 0.33
CA VAL A 369 10.83 -7.37 0.07
C VAL A 369 9.96 -6.84 -1.05
N LEU A 370 9.77 -7.68 -2.07
CA LEU A 370 9.00 -7.43 -3.29
C LEU A 370 7.82 -8.40 -3.27
N SER A 371 6.65 -7.92 -2.86
CA SER A 371 5.47 -8.76 -2.64
C SER A 371 4.47 -8.60 -3.78
N PHE A 372 4.23 -9.67 -4.51
CA PHE A 372 3.11 -9.76 -5.44
C PHE A 372 1.89 -10.34 -4.75
N THR A 373 0.73 -9.75 -4.99
CA THR A 373 -0.57 -10.33 -4.67
C THR A 373 -1.37 -10.52 -5.94
N SER A 374 -2.00 -11.66 -6.10
CA SER A 374 -2.74 -12.00 -7.30
C SER A 374 -3.96 -12.88 -7.00
N LYS A 375 -5.00 -12.74 -7.83
CA LYS A 375 -6.13 -13.67 -7.90
C LYS A 375 -6.01 -14.65 -9.08
N PHE A 376 -4.99 -14.50 -9.90
CA PHE A 376 -4.78 -15.33 -11.07
C PHE A 376 -4.11 -16.66 -10.72
N THR A 377 -4.49 -17.72 -11.40
CA THR A 377 -3.88 -19.06 -11.23
C THR A 377 -2.44 -19.07 -11.76
N THR A 378 -2.18 -18.40 -12.88
CA THR A 378 -0.83 -18.28 -13.47
C THR A 378 0.05 -17.32 -12.67
N SER A 379 1.38 -17.57 -12.72
CA SER A 379 2.42 -16.74 -12.10
C SER A 379 3.46 -16.24 -13.12
N GLU A 380 3.08 -16.18 -14.41
CA GLU A 380 4.03 -15.85 -15.49
C GLU A 380 4.69 -14.46 -15.31
N ILE A 381 3.91 -13.44 -14.91
CA ILE A 381 4.45 -12.09 -14.72
C ILE A 381 5.45 -12.07 -13.57
N GLU A 382 5.09 -12.69 -12.44
CA GLU A 382 5.94 -12.81 -11.25
C GLU A 382 7.22 -13.60 -11.59
N ARG A 383 7.09 -14.70 -12.34
CA ARG A 383 8.21 -15.52 -12.80
C ARG A 383 9.19 -14.73 -13.69
N TYR A 384 8.68 -14.01 -14.69
CA TYR A 384 9.52 -13.16 -15.54
C TYR A 384 10.20 -12.05 -14.75
N PHE A 385 9.49 -11.45 -13.81
CA PHE A 385 10.02 -10.39 -12.96
C PHE A 385 11.20 -10.88 -12.12
N PHE A 386 11.03 -11.95 -11.35
CA PHE A 386 12.08 -12.48 -10.48
C PHE A 386 13.23 -13.11 -11.28
N LYS A 387 12.93 -13.77 -12.41
CA LYS A 387 13.96 -14.28 -13.32
C LYS A 387 14.84 -13.16 -13.87
N THR A 388 14.26 -12.01 -14.18
CA THR A 388 15.05 -10.85 -14.66
C THR A 388 15.99 -10.34 -13.57
N LEU A 389 15.55 -10.28 -12.32
CA LEU A 389 16.43 -9.91 -11.20
C LEU A 389 17.58 -10.90 -11.04
N SER A 390 17.30 -12.21 -11.04
CA SER A 390 18.33 -13.25 -10.93
C SER A 390 19.31 -13.21 -12.10
N SER A 391 18.85 -12.94 -13.32
CA SER A 391 19.73 -12.77 -14.49
C SER A 391 20.66 -11.55 -14.39
N ASN A 392 20.31 -10.57 -13.55
CA ASN A 392 21.14 -9.42 -13.23
C ASN A 392 21.96 -9.62 -11.92
N ASN A 393 22.29 -10.87 -11.58
CA ASN A 393 23.08 -11.26 -10.40
C ASN A 393 22.49 -10.78 -9.06
N ILE A 394 21.16 -10.62 -8.98
CA ILE A 394 20.46 -10.34 -7.74
C ILE A 394 19.84 -11.65 -7.25
N ASP A 395 20.37 -12.20 -6.15
CA ASP A 395 19.80 -13.39 -5.53
C ASP A 395 18.38 -13.09 -5.02
N VAL A 396 17.46 -14.02 -5.24
CA VAL A 396 16.05 -13.87 -4.86
C VAL A 396 15.63 -15.05 -4.00
N TYR A 397 15.20 -14.79 -2.77
CA TYR A 397 14.57 -15.80 -1.90
C TYR A 397 13.07 -15.66 -2.04
N ILE A 398 12.39 -16.72 -2.50
CA ILE A 398 10.95 -16.72 -2.73
C ILE A 398 10.22 -17.36 -1.56
N ASN A 399 9.23 -16.64 -1.03
CA ASN A 399 8.23 -17.16 -0.10
C ASN A 399 6.85 -17.08 -0.76
N THR A 400 5.99 -18.06 -0.50
CA THR A 400 4.61 -18.06 -0.99
C THR A 400 3.67 -18.70 0.02
N ASN A 401 2.39 -18.29 -0.01
CA ASN A 401 1.31 -18.91 0.75
C ASN A 401 0.58 -20.00 -0.06
N MET A 402 1.10 -20.36 -1.24
CA MET A 402 0.57 -21.44 -2.05
C MET A 402 1.32 -22.72 -1.70
N GLU A 403 0.58 -23.79 -1.48
CA GLU A 403 1.16 -25.14 -1.42
C GLU A 403 1.78 -25.44 -2.78
N GLY A 404 3.00 -25.96 -2.81
CA GLY A 404 3.57 -26.51 -4.03
C GLY A 404 2.69 -27.67 -4.48
N GLU A 405 2.31 -27.69 -5.77
CA GLU A 405 1.90 -28.95 -6.35
C GLU A 405 3.14 -29.86 -6.24
N GLU A 406 3.07 -30.91 -5.43
CA GLU A 406 4.04 -31.99 -5.54
C GLU A 406 3.86 -32.54 -6.94
N ASP A 407 4.87 -32.35 -7.81
CA ASP A 407 4.92 -33.02 -9.10
C ASP A 407 4.95 -34.52 -8.85
N ASP A 408 3.81 -35.18 -9.04
CA ASP A 408 3.67 -36.65 -9.11
C ASP A 408 4.42 -37.23 -10.32
#